data_6e840feb3a93e8dd5e5eb75f2bd3d09d
#
_entry.id   6e840feb3a93e8dd5e5eb75f2bd3d09d
#
_cell.length_a   1.000
_cell.length_b   1.000
_cell.length_c   1.000
_cell.angle_alpha   90.00
_cell.angle_beta   90.00
_cell.angle_gamma   90.00
#
_symmetry.space_group_name_H-M   'P 1'
#
loop_
_entity.id
_entity.type
_entity.pdbx_description
1 polymer ?
#
loop_
_entity_poly.entity_id
_entity_poly.type
_entity_poly.pdbx_seq_one_letter_code
_entity_poly.pdbx_strand_id
1 'polypeptide(L)'
;EPMIEQTREIVRKFNSVYSPVLVEPEILLPDTDACRRLPGTDGRAKMSKSLGNCIYLSDSADTVWTKVKGMYTDPGHLQVSDPGKVEGNTVFTYLDAFCRPEHFSMFGDCFHGKKQSFDFASLDEVKAQYRAGGLGDMMIKNFLNAVLNDTLEPIRQRRAELEKDLPYVYEVLRKGSEIARQAAAETLAEVKRAMRINYFEPGVIEELIASRKA
;
A
#
# COMPACT_ATOMS: atom_id res chain seq x y z
N GLU A 1 -0.66 -3.78 11.63
CA GLU A 1 -1.18 -3.59 13.00
C GLU A 1 -0.41 -4.44 14.03
N PRO A 2 -0.33 -5.79 13.97
CA PRO A 2 0.35 -6.60 15.00
C PRO A 2 1.81 -6.23 15.26
N MET A 3 2.56 -5.85 14.22
CA MET A 3 3.98 -5.46 14.36
C MET A 3 4.15 -4.20 15.21
N ILE A 4 3.25 -3.23 15.06
CA ILE A 4 3.30 -1.99 15.86
C ILE A 4 2.92 -2.28 17.31
N GLU A 5 1.91 -3.13 17.56
CA GLU A 5 1.54 -3.55 18.91
C GLU A 5 2.71 -4.25 19.61
N GLN A 6 3.37 -5.18 18.93
CA GLN A 6 4.57 -5.83 19.46
C GLN A 6 5.70 -4.82 19.74
N THR A 7 5.89 -3.83 18.88
CA THR A 7 6.89 -2.77 19.10
C THR A 7 6.55 -1.94 20.34
N ARG A 8 5.27 -1.58 20.55
CA ARG A 8 4.82 -0.89 21.75
C ARG A 8 5.11 -1.68 23.04
N GLU A 9 4.84 -2.98 23.04
CA GLU A 9 5.16 -3.85 24.17
C GLU A 9 6.66 -3.86 24.48
N ILE A 10 7.51 -3.96 23.45
CA ILE A 10 8.96 -3.89 23.60
C ILE A 10 9.39 -2.54 24.18
N VAL A 11 8.86 -1.43 23.66
CA VAL A 11 9.15 -0.08 24.14
C VAL A 11 8.78 0.08 25.61
N ARG A 12 7.56 -0.31 25.99
CA ARG A 12 7.07 -0.23 27.38
C ARG A 12 7.94 -1.06 28.31
N LYS A 13 8.27 -2.28 27.93
CA LYS A 13 9.11 -3.17 28.71
C LYS A 13 10.52 -2.60 28.86
N PHE A 14 11.13 -2.10 27.78
CA PHE A 14 12.44 -1.46 27.83
C PHE A 14 12.46 -0.27 28.79
N ASN A 15 11.51 0.66 28.60
CA ASN A 15 11.40 1.87 29.40
C ASN A 15 11.15 1.59 30.89
N SER A 16 10.43 0.51 31.23
CA SER A 16 10.19 0.13 32.62
C SER A 16 11.39 -0.53 33.28
N VAL A 17 12.20 -1.26 32.53
CA VAL A 17 13.39 -1.98 33.06
C VAL A 17 14.61 -1.09 33.18
N TYR A 18 14.83 -0.19 32.21
CA TYR A 18 16.02 0.64 32.13
C TYR A 18 15.74 2.10 32.43
N SER A 19 15.23 2.85 31.45
CA SER A 19 14.79 4.24 31.60
C SER A 19 13.90 4.65 30.41
N PRO A 20 13.10 5.73 30.51
CA PRO A 20 12.19 6.17 29.47
C PRO A 20 12.94 6.84 28.30
N VAL A 21 13.58 6.04 27.45
CA VAL A 21 14.37 6.45 26.28
C VAL A 21 13.59 6.30 25.00
N LEU A 22 12.84 5.21 24.86
CA LEU A 22 12.14 4.89 23.62
C LEU A 22 10.74 5.50 23.58
N VAL A 23 10.36 6.06 22.43
CA VAL A 23 9.02 6.61 22.20
C VAL A 23 8.10 5.51 21.66
N GLU A 24 6.88 5.41 22.20
CA GLU A 24 5.88 4.47 21.69
C GLU A 24 5.42 4.91 20.30
N PRO A 25 5.44 4.01 19.30
CA PRO A 25 4.97 4.34 17.96
C PRO A 25 3.45 4.40 17.92
N GLU A 26 2.92 5.32 17.12
CA GLU A 26 1.51 5.38 16.79
C GLU A 26 1.21 4.56 15.53
N ILE A 27 -0.01 4.01 15.45
CA ILE A 27 -0.46 3.26 14.28
C ILE A 27 -1.11 4.24 13.31
N LEU A 28 -0.56 4.36 12.11
CA LEU A 28 -1.21 5.04 10.99
C LEU A 28 -1.85 3.99 10.08
N LEU A 29 -3.16 4.03 9.97
CA LEU A 29 -3.94 3.15 9.10
C LEU A 29 -4.55 3.96 7.95
N PRO A 30 -4.79 3.34 6.79
CA PRO A 30 -5.58 3.95 5.73
C PRO A 30 -7.00 4.28 6.20
N ASP A 31 -7.57 5.35 5.65
CA ASP A 31 -8.92 5.84 6.02
C ASP A 31 -10.03 4.86 5.62
N THR A 32 -9.82 4.08 4.55
CA THR A 32 -10.79 3.11 4.04
C THR A 32 -10.34 1.68 4.28
N ASP A 33 -11.26 0.80 4.64
CA ASP A 33 -10.98 -0.63 4.85
C ASP A 33 -10.47 -1.31 3.57
N ALA A 34 -10.94 -0.91 2.40
CA ALA A 34 -10.49 -1.42 1.11
C ALA A 34 -8.98 -1.21 0.90
N CYS A 35 -8.43 -0.09 1.40
CA CYS A 35 -7.00 0.21 1.30
C CYS A 35 -6.13 -0.51 2.34
N ARG A 36 -6.72 -1.08 3.40
CA ARG A 36 -5.95 -1.78 4.44
C ARG A 36 -5.34 -3.08 3.95
N ARG A 37 -6.05 -3.81 3.08
CA ARG A 37 -5.58 -5.08 2.55
C ARG A 37 -6.20 -5.37 1.18
N LEU A 38 -5.52 -4.98 0.11
CA LEU A 38 -5.93 -5.37 -1.23
C LEU A 38 -5.65 -6.86 -1.49
N PRO A 39 -6.64 -7.61 -2.03
CA PRO A 39 -6.41 -8.96 -2.51
C PRO A 39 -5.50 -8.94 -3.75
N GLY A 40 -4.87 -10.06 -4.06
CA GLY A 40 -4.22 -10.25 -5.35
C GLY A 40 -5.24 -10.26 -6.49
N THR A 41 -4.76 -10.12 -7.72
CA THR A 41 -5.63 -10.15 -8.92
C THR A 41 -6.39 -11.46 -9.09
N ASP A 42 -5.92 -12.53 -8.44
CA ASP A 42 -6.56 -13.85 -8.38
C ASP A 42 -7.76 -13.92 -7.41
N GLY A 43 -8.00 -12.89 -6.60
CA GLY A 43 -9.08 -12.83 -5.62
C GLY A 43 -8.97 -13.81 -4.44
N ARG A 44 -7.89 -14.58 -4.33
CA ARG A 44 -7.75 -15.66 -3.34
C ARG A 44 -6.79 -15.31 -2.23
N ALA A 45 -5.61 -14.83 -2.59
CA ALA A 45 -4.53 -14.56 -1.65
C ALA A 45 -4.27 -13.05 -1.52
N LYS A 46 -3.53 -12.66 -0.47
CA LYS A 46 -2.95 -11.33 -0.39
C LYS A 46 -2.04 -11.08 -1.59
N MET A 47 -2.06 -9.86 -2.12
CA MET A 47 -1.13 -9.42 -3.15
C MET A 47 0.32 -9.75 -2.75
N SER A 48 1.04 -10.49 -3.61
CA SER A 48 2.41 -10.93 -3.36
C SER A 48 3.22 -11.03 -4.65
N LYS A 49 4.46 -10.55 -4.62
CA LYS A 49 5.38 -10.66 -5.75
C LYS A 49 5.66 -12.12 -6.14
N SER A 50 5.83 -12.98 -5.15
CA SER A 50 6.12 -14.41 -5.37
C SER A 50 4.98 -15.19 -5.99
N LEU A 51 3.74 -14.72 -5.83
CA LEU A 51 2.55 -15.34 -6.44
C LEU A 51 2.23 -14.76 -7.82
N GLY A 52 2.91 -13.69 -8.24
CA GLY A 52 2.64 -13.04 -9.53
C GLY A 52 1.26 -12.37 -9.64
N ASN A 53 0.54 -12.21 -8.52
CA ASN A 53 -0.81 -11.64 -8.45
C ASN A 53 -0.84 -10.15 -8.10
N CYS A 54 0.27 -9.43 -8.38
CA CYS A 54 0.41 -8.01 -8.09
C CYS A 54 0.24 -7.15 -9.35
N ILE A 55 -0.34 -5.96 -9.17
CA ILE A 55 -0.16 -4.83 -10.08
C ILE A 55 0.98 -3.98 -9.50
N TYR A 56 2.04 -3.76 -10.28
CA TYR A 56 3.18 -2.94 -9.86
C TYR A 56 2.96 -1.48 -10.24
N LEU A 57 3.50 -0.55 -9.46
CA LEU A 57 3.46 0.88 -9.78
C LEU A 57 4.21 1.21 -11.08
N SER A 58 5.11 0.34 -11.51
CA SER A 58 5.89 0.44 -12.75
C SER A 58 5.30 -0.33 -13.93
N ASP A 59 4.17 -1.03 -13.76
CA ASP A 59 3.54 -1.74 -14.88
C ASP A 59 3.09 -0.76 -15.96
N SER A 60 3.35 -1.12 -17.22
CA SER A 60 2.81 -0.36 -18.36
C SER A 60 1.29 -0.45 -18.42
N ALA A 61 0.65 0.46 -19.14
CA ALA A 61 -0.81 0.45 -19.32
C ALA A 61 -1.32 -0.89 -19.88
N ASP A 62 -0.59 -1.48 -20.83
CA ASP A 62 -0.93 -2.78 -21.42
C ASP A 62 -0.77 -3.93 -20.41
N THR A 63 0.26 -3.86 -19.55
CA THR A 63 0.46 -4.85 -18.49
C THR A 63 -0.66 -4.75 -17.44
N VAL A 64 -1.04 -3.54 -17.05
CA VAL A 64 -2.18 -3.31 -16.14
C VAL A 64 -3.45 -3.89 -16.75
N TRP A 65 -3.72 -3.61 -18.04
CA TRP A 65 -4.88 -4.16 -18.74
C TRP A 65 -4.90 -5.69 -18.74
N THR A 66 -3.77 -6.30 -19.05
CA THR A 66 -3.65 -7.77 -19.06
C THR A 66 -3.99 -8.36 -17.70
N LYS A 67 -3.51 -7.74 -16.62
CA LYS A 67 -3.78 -8.17 -15.24
C LYS A 67 -5.24 -7.95 -14.84
N VAL A 68 -5.80 -6.78 -15.17
CA VAL A 68 -7.21 -6.45 -14.88
C VAL A 68 -8.16 -7.37 -15.65
N LYS A 69 -7.87 -7.63 -16.92
CA LYS A 69 -8.66 -8.56 -17.73
C LYS A 69 -8.72 -9.97 -17.10
N GLY A 70 -7.61 -10.42 -16.50
CA GLY A 70 -7.52 -11.71 -15.81
C GLY A 70 -8.02 -11.70 -14.36
N MET A 71 -8.47 -10.56 -13.81
CA MET A 71 -8.97 -10.50 -12.44
C MET A 71 -10.16 -11.41 -12.20
N TYR A 72 -10.17 -12.01 -11.01
CA TYR A 72 -11.30 -12.79 -10.52
C TYR A 72 -12.54 -11.90 -10.36
N THR A 73 -13.65 -12.41 -10.88
CA THR A 73 -15.00 -11.82 -10.75
C THR A 73 -15.94 -12.86 -10.13
N ASP A 74 -17.24 -12.73 -10.34
CA ASP A 74 -18.24 -13.69 -9.88
C ASP A 74 -18.31 -14.90 -10.82
N PRO A 75 -18.00 -16.14 -10.38
CA PRO A 75 -18.12 -17.33 -11.21
C PRO A 75 -19.56 -17.67 -11.59
N GLY A 76 -20.56 -17.14 -10.88
CA GLY A 76 -21.97 -17.33 -11.18
C GLY A 76 -22.50 -16.39 -12.25
N HIS A 77 -21.78 -15.32 -12.58
CA HIS A 77 -22.16 -14.33 -13.59
C HIS A 77 -21.74 -14.79 -14.99
N LEU A 78 -22.46 -15.77 -15.55
CA LEU A 78 -22.13 -16.39 -16.84
C LEU A 78 -22.62 -15.61 -18.03
N GLN A 79 -23.76 -14.94 -17.90
CA GLN A 79 -24.33 -14.10 -18.93
C GLN A 79 -24.49 -12.67 -18.43
N VAL A 80 -24.43 -11.70 -19.33
CA VAL A 80 -24.59 -10.28 -18.99
C VAL A 80 -25.91 -9.98 -18.29
N SER A 81 -26.97 -10.77 -18.61
CA SER A 81 -28.31 -10.65 -18.00
C SER A 81 -28.38 -11.18 -16.57
N ASP A 82 -27.41 -11.99 -16.15
CA ASP A 82 -27.45 -12.62 -14.84
C ASP A 82 -27.17 -11.59 -13.73
N PRO A 83 -27.84 -11.69 -12.58
CA PRO A 83 -27.44 -10.94 -11.39
C PRO A 83 -26.01 -11.30 -10.96
N GLY A 84 -25.17 -10.28 -10.77
CA GLY A 84 -23.80 -10.46 -10.35
C GLY A 84 -23.61 -10.24 -8.85
N LYS A 85 -22.61 -10.89 -8.28
CA LYS A 85 -22.23 -10.74 -6.87
C LYS A 85 -21.06 -9.77 -6.72
N VAL A 86 -21.26 -8.71 -5.95
CA VAL A 86 -20.23 -7.67 -5.67
C VAL A 86 -19.28 -8.12 -4.57
N GLU A 87 -19.80 -8.80 -3.55
CA GLU A 87 -19.05 -9.27 -2.40
C GLU A 87 -18.04 -10.37 -2.81
N GLY A 88 -16.77 -10.12 -2.52
CA GLY A 88 -15.66 -11.01 -2.92
C GLY A 88 -15.24 -10.86 -4.39
N ASN A 89 -15.85 -9.97 -5.14
CA ASN A 89 -15.43 -9.63 -6.50
C ASN A 89 -14.24 -8.67 -6.44
N THR A 90 -13.08 -9.14 -6.92
CA THR A 90 -11.82 -8.41 -6.84
C THR A 90 -11.87 -7.07 -7.57
N VAL A 91 -12.60 -6.98 -8.68
CA VAL A 91 -12.72 -5.75 -9.46
C VAL A 91 -13.40 -4.66 -8.64
N PHE A 92 -14.48 -4.98 -7.93
CA PHE A 92 -15.15 -4.01 -7.06
C PHE A 92 -14.32 -3.63 -5.85
N THR A 93 -13.55 -4.57 -5.27
CA THR A 93 -12.63 -4.25 -4.17
C THR A 93 -11.59 -3.21 -4.60
N TYR A 94 -11.07 -3.32 -5.82
CA TYR A 94 -10.13 -2.33 -6.36
C TYR A 94 -10.83 -1.01 -6.72
N LEU A 95 -12.05 -1.04 -7.23
CA LEU A 95 -12.84 0.18 -7.44
C LEU A 95 -13.14 0.89 -6.12
N ASP A 96 -13.45 0.17 -5.05
CA ASP A 96 -13.65 0.75 -3.71
C ASP A 96 -12.39 1.45 -3.18
N ALA A 97 -11.22 0.97 -3.57
CA ALA A 97 -9.94 1.54 -3.14
C ALA A 97 -9.50 2.74 -3.99
N PHE A 98 -9.77 2.76 -5.29
CA PHE A 98 -9.16 3.70 -6.24
C PHE A 98 -10.15 4.57 -6.99
N CYS A 99 -11.43 4.20 -7.06
CA CYS A 99 -12.42 4.97 -7.80
C CYS A 99 -12.78 6.27 -7.05
N ARG A 100 -12.79 7.38 -7.78
CA ARG A 100 -13.19 8.69 -7.30
C ARG A 100 -14.38 9.21 -8.11
N PRO A 101 -15.17 10.16 -7.60
CA PRO A 101 -16.36 10.68 -8.31
C PRO A 101 -16.05 11.22 -9.71
N GLU A 102 -14.89 11.88 -9.89
CA GLU A 102 -14.48 12.44 -11.18
C GLU A 102 -14.27 11.39 -12.27
N HIS A 103 -13.96 10.14 -11.91
CA HIS A 103 -13.76 9.08 -12.89
C HIS A 103 -15.03 8.74 -13.68
N PHE A 104 -16.21 8.99 -13.12
CA PHE A 104 -17.47 8.76 -13.84
C PHE A 104 -17.65 9.74 -14.99
N SER A 105 -17.26 11.00 -14.84
CA SER A 105 -17.27 11.98 -15.90
C SER A 105 -16.14 11.78 -16.93
N MET A 106 -14.99 11.25 -16.48
CA MET A 106 -13.82 11.05 -17.34
C MET A 106 -13.91 9.76 -18.18
N PHE A 107 -14.45 8.71 -17.60
CA PHE A 107 -14.39 7.35 -18.15
C PHE A 107 -15.78 6.67 -18.26
N GLY A 108 -16.86 7.42 -18.17
CA GLY A 108 -18.24 6.91 -18.26
C GLY A 108 -18.50 6.11 -19.55
N ASP A 109 -17.84 6.46 -20.63
CA ASP A 109 -17.92 5.74 -21.91
C ASP A 109 -17.53 4.25 -21.82
N CYS A 110 -16.80 3.84 -20.77
CA CYS A 110 -16.53 2.43 -20.49
C CYS A 110 -17.80 1.60 -20.28
N PHE A 111 -18.91 2.24 -19.92
CA PHE A 111 -20.20 1.62 -19.71
C PHE A 111 -21.10 1.73 -20.96
N HIS A 112 -20.63 2.30 -22.06
CA HIS A 112 -21.35 2.40 -23.32
C HIS A 112 -20.99 1.23 -24.23
N GLY A 113 -21.92 0.34 -24.46
CA GLY A 113 -21.77 -0.83 -25.32
C GLY A 113 -22.74 -0.81 -26.53
N LYS A 114 -22.51 -1.72 -27.48
CA LYS A 114 -23.35 -1.82 -28.69
C LYS A 114 -24.81 -2.17 -28.41
N LYS A 115 -25.09 -2.89 -27.34
CA LYS A 115 -26.44 -3.36 -26.97
C LYS A 115 -27.03 -2.63 -25.78
N GLN A 116 -26.23 -2.13 -24.90
CA GLN A 116 -26.61 -1.45 -23.65
C GLN A 116 -25.64 -0.33 -23.36
N SER A 117 -26.15 0.76 -22.83
CA SER A 117 -25.37 1.89 -22.37
C SER A 117 -25.91 2.33 -21.01
N PHE A 118 -25.04 2.69 -20.10
CA PHE A 118 -25.38 3.16 -18.78
C PHE A 118 -24.62 4.46 -18.47
N ASP A 119 -25.33 5.39 -17.86
CA ASP A 119 -24.76 6.63 -17.33
C ASP A 119 -24.79 6.55 -15.81
N PHE A 120 -23.63 6.30 -15.21
CA PHE A 120 -23.46 6.21 -13.76
C PHE A 120 -22.83 7.47 -13.21
N ALA A 121 -23.31 7.92 -12.07
CA ALA A 121 -22.73 9.03 -11.31
C ALA A 121 -21.90 8.56 -10.09
N SER A 122 -22.05 7.30 -9.69
CA SER A 122 -21.40 6.76 -8.50
C SER A 122 -21.08 5.27 -8.63
N LEU A 123 -20.13 4.79 -7.82
CA LEU A 123 -19.80 3.37 -7.73
C LEU A 123 -20.95 2.54 -7.15
N ASP A 124 -21.77 3.14 -6.28
CA ASP A 124 -22.94 2.46 -5.72
C ASP A 124 -23.99 2.16 -6.79
N GLU A 125 -24.18 3.05 -7.75
CA GLU A 125 -25.06 2.80 -8.90
C GLU A 125 -24.53 1.65 -9.78
N VAL A 126 -23.23 1.62 -10.05
CA VAL A 126 -22.59 0.51 -10.77
C VAL A 126 -22.80 -0.81 -10.04
N LYS A 127 -22.58 -0.83 -8.72
CA LYS A 127 -22.81 -2.02 -7.89
C LYS A 127 -24.27 -2.46 -7.88
N ALA A 128 -25.20 -1.52 -7.78
CA ALA A 128 -26.63 -1.80 -7.82
C ALA A 128 -27.03 -2.41 -9.16
N GLN A 129 -26.57 -1.84 -10.28
CA GLN A 129 -26.83 -2.36 -11.61
C GLN A 129 -26.23 -3.75 -11.81
N TYR A 130 -24.99 -3.98 -11.33
CA TYR A 130 -24.35 -5.29 -11.43
C TYR A 130 -25.12 -6.38 -10.68
N ARG A 131 -25.64 -6.06 -9.49
CA ARG A 131 -26.50 -6.98 -8.72
C ARG A 131 -27.85 -7.22 -9.39
N ALA A 132 -28.38 -6.25 -10.13
CA ALA A 132 -29.64 -6.39 -10.86
C ALA A 132 -29.49 -7.19 -12.16
N GLY A 133 -28.29 -7.35 -12.67
CA GLY A 133 -27.99 -7.92 -13.98
C GLY A 133 -27.97 -6.88 -15.10
N GLY A 134 -27.53 -7.30 -16.28
CA GLY A 134 -27.42 -6.42 -17.45
C GLY A 134 -26.08 -5.69 -17.61
N LEU A 135 -25.21 -5.73 -16.60
CA LEU A 135 -23.87 -5.10 -16.64
C LEU A 135 -22.78 -6.17 -16.71
N GLY A 136 -22.13 -6.29 -17.86
CA GLY A 136 -21.12 -7.33 -18.07
C GLY A 136 -19.77 -7.04 -17.39
N ASP A 137 -19.07 -8.09 -16.97
CA ASP A 137 -17.77 -8.04 -16.31
C ASP A 137 -16.73 -7.22 -17.08
N MET A 138 -16.74 -7.29 -18.40
CA MET A 138 -15.77 -6.55 -19.21
C MET A 138 -15.99 -5.04 -19.15
N MET A 139 -17.21 -4.54 -18.93
CA MET A 139 -17.46 -3.11 -18.77
C MET A 139 -16.85 -2.61 -17.46
N ILE A 140 -17.08 -3.32 -16.35
CA ILE A 140 -16.48 -2.95 -15.05
C ILE A 140 -14.96 -3.09 -15.06
N LYS A 141 -14.40 -4.09 -15.77
CA LYS A 141 -12.95 -4.24 -15.94
C LYS A 141 -12.33 -3.12 -16.78
N ASN A 142 -13.02 -2.69 -17.86
CA ASN A 142 -12.58 -1.55 -18.65
C ASN A 142 -12.54 -0.27 -17.80
N PHE A 143 -13.59 -0.03 -17.02
CA PHE A 143 -13.64 1.12 -16.12
C PHE A 143 -12.54 1.06 -15.06
N LEU A 144 -12.35 -0.09 -14.39
CA LEU A 144 -11.25 -0.27 -13.45
C LEU A 144 -9.88 -0.02 -14.10
N ASN A 145 -9.68 -0.52 -15.30
CA ASN A 145 -8.42 -0.29 -16.03
C ASN A 145 -8.17 1.20 -16.29
N ALA A 146 -9.20 1.95 -16.66
CA ALA A 146 -9.09 3.40 -16.85
C ALA A 146 -8.74 4.11 -15.52
N VAL A 147 -9.45 3.79 -14.45
CA VAL A 147 -9.19 4.32 -13.09
C VAL A 147 -7.76 4.02 -12.62
N LEU A 148 -7.29 2.78 -12.78
CA LEU A 148 -5.93 2.40 -12.39
C LEU A 148 -4.88 3.10 -13.23
N ASN A 149 -5.09 3.23 -14.54
CA ASN A 149 -4.13 3.91 -15.40
C ASN A 149 -4.08 5.42 -15.13
N ASP A 150 -5.20 6.06 -14.82
CA ASP A 150 -5.24 7.46 -14.36
C ASP A 150 -4.39 7.64 -13.08
N THR A 151 -4.53 6.73 -12.13
CA THR A 151 -3.79 6.74 -10.88
C THR A 151 -2.28 6.47 -11.07
N LEU A 152 -1.93 5.56 -11.97
CA LEU A 152 -0.55 5.10 -12.14
C LEU A 152 0.26 5.97 -13.13
N GLU A 153 -0.40 6.66 -14.05
CA GLU A 153 0.29 7.43 -15.09
C GLU A 153 1.21 8.54 -14.54
N PRO A 154 0.80 9.36 -13.58
CA PRO A 154 1.71 10.35 -12.99
C PRO A 154 2.94 9.71 -12.32
N ILE A 155 2.77 8.52 -11.73
CA ILE A 155 3.86 7.77 -11.09
C ILE A 155 4.84 7.28 -12.16
N ARG A 156 4.33 6.73 -13.27
CA ARG A 156 5.16 6.29 -14.40
C ARG A 156 5.94 7.43 -15.02
N GLN A 157 5.29 8.56 -15.24
CA GLN A 157 5.93 9.77 -15.79
C GLN A 157 7.05 10.24 -14.88
N ARG A 158 6.79 10.36 -13.59
CA ARG A 158 7.81 10.78 -12.61
C ARG A 158 8.98 9.79 -12.55
N ARG A 159 8.69 8.50 -12.60
CA ARG A 159 9.73 7.46 -12.68
C ARG A 159 10.60 7.63 -13.93
N ALA A 160 9.98 7.80 -15.11
CA ALA A 160 10.70 7.97 -16.37
C ALA A 160 11.57 9.24 -16.39
N GLU A 161 11.17 10.30 -15.70
CA GLU A 161 12.00 11.49 -15.50
C GLU A 161 13.22 11.19 -14.63
N LEU A 162 13.02 10.53 -13.50
CA LEU A 162 14.08 10.20 -12.54
C LEU A 162 15.08 9.17 -13.09
N GLU A 163 14.65 8.26 -13.96
CA GLU A 163 15.53 7.30 -14.63
C GLU A 163 16.56 7.98 -15.57
N LYS A 164 16.31 9.23 -15.99
CA LYS A 164 17.25 10.02 -16.79
C LYS A 164 18.34 10.67 -15.93
N ASP A 165 18.14 10.76 -14.62
CA ASP A 165 19.08 11.40 -13.69
C ASP A 165 19.39 10.47 -12.50
N LEU A 166 20.03 9.36 -12.79
CA LEU A 166 20.46 8.39 -11.75
C LEU A 166 21.43 9.00 -10.72
N PRO A 167 22.38 9.90 -11.07
CA PRO A 167 23.19 10.59 -10.09
C PRO A 167 22.37 11.30 -9.01
N TYR A 168 21.32 12.00 -9.40
CA TYR A 168 20.40 12.65 -8.46
C TYR A 168 19.70 11.62 -7.55
N VAL A 169 19.23 10.50 -8.09
CA VAL A 169 18.56 9.44 -7.32
C VAL A 169 19.52 8.86 -6.26
N TYR A 170 20.77 8.57 -6.64
CA TYR A 170 21.78 8.09 -5.68
C TYR A 170 22.15 9.13 -4.63
N GLU A 171 22.20 10.41 -5.00
CA GLU A 171 22.46 11.49 -4.03
C GLU A 171 21.32 11.63 -3.01
N VAL A 172 20.07 11.50 -3.43
CA VAL A 172 18.90 11.47 -2.52
C VAL A 172 19.00 10.29 -1.54
N LEU A 173 19.35 9.09 -2.04
CA LEU A 173 19.56 7.90 -1.20
C LEU A 173 20.71 8.10 -0.20
N ARG A 174 21.84 8.67 -0.65
CA ARG A 174 22.99 8.94 0.20
C ARG A 174 22.64 9.89 1.34
N LYS A 175 22.05 11.05 1.01
CA LYS A 175 21.62 12.06 1.99
C LYS A 175 20.57 11.51 2.96
N GLY A 176 19.56 10.83 2.46
CA GLY A 176 18.54 10.22 3.29
C GLY A 176 19.11 9.15 4.24
N SER A 177 20.07 8.33 3.77
CA SER A 177 20.75 7.34 4.60
C SER A 177 21.60 7.98 5.69
N GLU A 178 22.22 9.14 5.42
CA GLU A 178 23.02 9.87 6.39
C GLU A 178 22.14 10.44 7.51
N ILE A 179 21.01 11.07 7.17
CA ILE A 179 20.03 11.56 8.14
C ILE A 179 19.47 10.43 9.00
N ALA A 180 19.07 9.33 8.37
CA ALA A 180 18.55 8.17 9.10
C ALA A 180 19.60 7.52 10.02
N ARG A 181 20.86 7.46 9.58
CA ARG A 181 21.97 6.95 10.39
C ARG A 181 22.22 7.82 11.62
N GLN A 182 22.17 9.14 11.46
CA GLN A 182 22.35 10.07 12.57
C GLN A 182 21.23 9.87 13.61
N ALA A 183 19.97 9.90 13.21
CA ALA A 183 18.84 9.71 14.12
C ALA A 183 18.89 8.34 14.83
N ALA A 184 19.24 7.28 14.11
CA ALA A 184 19.41 5.94 14.69
C ALA A 184 20.60 5.88 15.66
N ALA A 185 21.70 6.55 15.36
CA ALA A 185 22.89 6.57 16.22
C ALA A 185 22.62 7.30 17.54
N GLU A 186 21.91 8.41 17.52
CA GLU A 186 21.50 9.16 18.70
C GLU A 186 20.65 8.28 19.63
N THR A 187 19.57 7.70 19.12
CA THR A 187 18.71 6.77 19.87
C THR A 187 19.49 5.55 20.39
N LEU A 188 20.35 4.96 19.56
CA LEU A 188 21.17 3.83 19.98
C LEU A 188 22.14 4.17 21.11
N ALA A 189 22.72 5.38 21.10
CA ALA A 189 23.60 5.85 22.16
C ALA A 189 22.82 5.96 23.49
N GLU A 190 21.63 6.54 23.47
CA GLU A 190 20.76 6.63 24.65
C GLU A 190 20.38 5.25 25.18
N VAL A 191 19.98 4.32 24.29
CA VAL A 191 19.69 2.92 24.65
C VAL A 191 20.90 2.26 25.32
N LYS A 192 22.10 2.40 24.75
CA LYS A 192 23.32 1.83 25.31
C LYS A 192 23.65 2.39 26.69
N ARG A 193 23.47 3.69 26.91
CA ARG A 193 23.65 4.33 28.21
C ARG A 193 22.65 3.80 29.22
N ALA A 194 21.37 3.72 28.86
CA ALA A 194 20.32 3.18 29.70
C ALA A 194 20.62 1.73 30.15
N MET A 195 21.11 0.90 29.23
CA MET A 195 21.51 -0.47 29.49
C MET A 195 22.88 -0.62 30.18
N ARG A 196 23.63 0.48 30.35
CA ARG A 196 25.02 0.50 30.88
C ARG A 196 26.01 -0.38 30.07
N ILE A 197 25.86 -0.37 28.73
CA ILE A 197 26.75 -1.07 27.79
C ILE A 197 27.49 -0.10 26.86
N ASN A 198 27.62 1.14 27.27
CA ASN A 198 28.34 2.21 26.58
C ASN A 198 29.83 2.27 26.97
N TYR A 199 30.48 1.13 27.14
CA TYR A 199 31.83 0.97 27.68
C TYR A 199 32.90 1.81 26.99
N PHE A 200 32.76 2.07 25.70
CA PHE A 200 33.78 2.81 24.91
C PHE A 200 33.48 4.31 24.79
N GLU A 201 32.47 4.83 25.49
CA GLU A 201 32.34 6.28 25.64
C GLU A 201 33.48 6.84 26.53
N PRO A 202 34.00 8.06 26.23
CA PRO A 202 35.07 8.65 27.00
C PRO A 202 34.77 8.70 28.52
N GLY A 203 35.70 8.24 29.35
CA GLY A 203 35.58 8.25 30.81
C GLY A 203 34.86 7.06 31.43
N VAL A 204 34.04 6.28 30.65
CA VAL A 204 33.20 5.20 31.22
C VAL A 204 34.07 4.03 31.73
N ILE A 205 35.09 3.63 31.02
CA ILE A 205 35.98 2.53 31.45
C ILE A 205 36.75 2.95 32.71
N GLU A 206 37.24 4.17 32.78
CA GLU A 206 37.98 4.73 33.91
C GLU A 206 37.10 4.75 35.17
N GLU A 207 35.84 5.18 35.06
CA GLU A 207 34.86 5.16 36.15
C GLU A 207 34.55 3.73 36.63
N LEU A 208 34.40 2.79 35.69
CA LEU A 208 34.15 1.38 36.00
C LEU A 208 35.36 0.75 36.74
N ILE A 209 36.59 1.08 36.34
CA ILE A 209 37.80 0.61 37.02
C ILE A 209 37.91 1.22 38.41
N ALA A 210 37.63 2.52 38.56
CA ALA A 210 37.67 3.20 39.83
C ALA A 210 36.66 2.62 40.84
N SER A 211 35.44 2.37 40.40
CA SER A 211 34.36 1.80 41.24
C SER A 211 34.62 0.37 41.72
N ARG A 212 35.50 -0.38 41.04
CA ARG A 212 35.88 -1.75 41.46
C ARG A 212 37.05 -1.78 42.43
N LYS A 213 37.77 -0.65 42.63
CA LYS A 213 38.88 -0.53 43.55
C LYS A 213 38.50 0.03 44.91
N ALA A 214 37.24 0.53 45.02
CA ALA A 214 36.62 1.00 46.25
C ALA A 214 35.76 -0.13 46.87
#